data_e6d07f9d2ee735487d47568ce0674f8b
#
_entry.id   e6d07f9d2ee735487d47568ce0674f8b
#
_cell.length_a   1.000
_cell.length_b   1.000
_cell.length_c   1.000
_cell.angle_alpha   90.00
_cell.angle_beta   90.00
_cell.angle_gamma   90.00
#
_symmetry.space_group_name_H-M   'P 1'
#
loop_
_entity.id
_entity.type
_entity.pdbx_description
1 polymer ?
#
loop_
_entity_poly.entity_id
_entity_poly.type
_entity_poly.pdbx_seq_one_letter_code
_entity_poly.pdbx_strand_id
1 'polypeptide(L)'
;MDGQTPMQPTRWEILQLLKRRGRATVDELSKALNMTLMGVRLHLVVVERDGYVRRSTVREKPGRPALVYALPPKAEDIFPKRYDLL
;
A
#
# COMPACT_ATOMS: atom_id res chain seq x y z
N MET A 1 10.60 -10.62 -18.23
CA MET A 1 10.73 -10.20 -17.92
C MET A 1 10.95 -9.75 -17.16
N ASP A 2 10.74 -9.91 -16.96
CA ASP A 2 10.93 -9.62 -16.41
C ASP A 2 11.22 -9.00 -15.54
N GLY A 3 11.23 -9.52 -15.21
CA GLY A 3 11.62 -9.24 -13.89
C GLY A 3 11.67 -7.87 -13.53
N GLN A 4 10.85 -7.21 -13.84
CA GLN A 4 10.89 -5.87 -13.57
C GLN A 4 10.52 -5.55 -12.21
N THR A 5 9.59 -6.26 -11.60
CA THR A 5 9.27 -5.91 -10.25
C THR A 5 9.75 -7.00 -9.36
N PRO A 6 10.39 -6.65 -8.25
CA PRO A 6 10.96 -7.64 -7.35
C PRO A 6 9.94 -8.26 -6.41
N MET A 7 8.67 -7.93 -6.53
CA MET A 7 7.69 -8.46 -5.60
C MET A 7 6.49 -9.01 -6.35
N GLN A 8 5.65 -9.74 -5.64
CA GLN A 8 4.47 -10.31 -6.22
C GLN A 8 3.58 -9.24 -6.84
N PRO A 9 2.89 -9.58 -7.92
CA PRO A 9 2.01 -8.60 -8.56
C PRO A 9 0.96 -7.99 -7.64
N THR A 10 0.37 -8.78 -6.76
CA THR A 10 -0.64 -8.26 -5.86
C THR A 10 -0.06 -7.23 -4.91
N ARG A 11 1.13 -7.50 -4.38
CA ARG A 11 1.76 -6.54 -3.48
C ARG A 11 2.10 -5.27 -4.22
N TRP A 12 2.54 -5.41 -5.45
CA TRP A 12 2.83 -4.25 -6.27
C TRP A 12 1.57 -3.41 -6.49
N GLU A 13 0.43 -4.07 -6.73
CA GLU A 13 -0.82 -3.35 -6.90
C GLU A 13 -1.22 -2.60 -5.65
N ILE A 14 -0.99 -3.21 -4.49
CA ILE A 14 -1.29 -2.52 -3.24
C ILE A 14 -0.47 -1.24 -3.14
N LEU A 15 0.81 -1.33 -3.46
CA LEU A 15 1.67 -0.15 -3.37
C LEU A 15 1.26 0.91 -4.37
N GLN A 16 0.87 0.51 -5.56
CA GLN A 16 0.40 1.48 -6.55
C GLN A 16 -0.88 2.16 -6.11
N LEU A 17 -1.78 1.42 -5.49
CA LEU A 17 -3.00 2.03 -4.96
C LEU A 17 -2.67 3.05 -3.88
N LEU A 18 -1.76 2.70 -2.99
CA LEU A 18 -1.39 3.63 -1.94
C LEU A 18 -0.72 4.86 -2.49
N LYS A 19 0.06 4.70 -3.55
CA LYS A 19 0.68 5.86 -4.16
C LYS A 19 -0.36 6.80 -4.74
N ARG A 20 -1.37 6.25 -5.38
CA ARG A 20 -2.41 7.10 -5.98
C ARG A 20 -3.32 7.72 -4.95
N ARG A 21 -3.67 6.97 -3.90
CA ARG A 21 -4.62 7.45 -2.93
C ARG A 21 -4.02 8.23 -1.79
N GLY A 22 -2.73 8.04 -1.56
CA GLY A 22 -2.08 8.65 -0.44
C GLY A 22 -2.12 7.77 0.79
N ARG A 23 -3.26 7.21 1.12
CA ARG A 23 -3.40 6.27 2.24
C ARG A 23 -4.70 5.50 2.07
N ALA A 24 -4.80 4.38 2.75
CA ALA A 24 -6.00 3.56 2.65
C ALA A 24 -6.07 2.61 3.83
N THR A 25 -7.30 2.22 4.16
CA THR A 25 -7.52 1.18 5.16
C THR A 25 -7.48 -0.18 4.48
N VAL A 26 -7.40 -1.23 5.31
CA VAL A 26 -7.47 -2.59 4.78
C VAL A 26 -8.77 -2.80 4.02
N ASP A 27 -9.86 -2.27 4.56
CA ASP A 27 -11.16 -2.43 3.92
C ASP A 27 -11.20 -1.78 2.54
N GLU A 28 -10.64 -0.59 2.42
CA GLU A 28 -10.59 0.09 1.13
C GLU A 28 -9.75 -0.67 0.13
N LEU A 29 -8.61 -1.21 0.58
CA LEU A 29 -7.77 -1.99 -0.31
C LEU A 29 -8.46 -3.28 -0.72
N SER A 30 -9.14 -3.92 0.22
CA SER A 30 -9.85 -5.14 -0.06
C SER A 30 -10.88 -4.93 -1.15
N LYS A 31 -11.62 -3.86 -1.07
CA LYS A 31 -12.64 -3.58 -2.07
C LYS A 31 -12.03 -3.22 -3.41
N ALA A 32 -11.00 -2.41 -3.40
CA ALA A 32 -10.37 -1.99 -4.64
C ALA A 32 -9.74 -3.15 -5.38
N LEU A 33 -9.21 -4.13 -4.65
CA LEU A 33 -8.52 -5.26 -5.26
C LEU A 33 -9.42 -6.49 -5.39
N ASN A 34 -10.64 -6.40 -4.88
CA ASN A 34 -11.56 -7.53 -4.90
C ASN A 34 -10.94 -8.73 -4.20
N MET A 35 -10.39 -8.51 -3.03
CA MET A 35 -9.75 -9.53 -2.23
C MET A 35 -10.37 -9.56 -0.85
N THR A 36 -10.15 -10.66 -0.13
CA THR A 36 -10.61 -10.73 1.25
C THR A 36 -9.75 -9.85 2.14
N LEU A 37 -10.31 -9.47 3.27
CA LEU A 37 -9.54 -8.68 4.24
C LEU A 37 -8.30 -9.43 4.70
N MET A 38 -8.43 -10.72 4.94
CA MET A 38 -7.31 -11.51 5.40
C MET A 38 -6.21 -11.54 4.33
N GLY A 39 -6.59 -11.71 3.07
CA GLY A 39 -5.60 -11.72 2.00
C GLY A 39 -4.82 -10.43 1.92
N VAL A 40 -5.54 -9.30 2.03
CA VAL A 40 -4.86 -8.00 1.99
C VAL A 40 -3.94 -7.86 3.20
N ARG A 41 -4.39 -8.28 4.38
CA ARG A 41 -3.56 -8.16 5.58
C ARG A 41 -2.27 -8.94 5.47
N LEU A 42 -2.34 -10.14 4.89
CA LEU A 42 -1.13 -10.95 4.75
C LEU A 42 -0.11 -10.25 3.87
N HIS A 43 -0.57 -9.65 2.78
CA HIS A 43 0.36 -8.91 1.93
C HIS A 43 0.89 -7.66 2.62
N LEU A 44 0.04 -6.97 3.38
CA LEU A 44 0.48 -5.79 4.08
C LEU A 44 1.54 -6.10 5.13
N VAL A 45 1.41 -7.23 5.80
CA VAL A 45 2.41 -7.63 6.77
C VAL A 45 3.80 -7.73 6.10
N VAL A 46 3.83 -8.30 4.91
CA VAL A 46 5.10 -8.49 4.22
C VAL A 46 5.67 -7.16 3.75
N VAL A 47 4.86 -6.33 3.11
CA VAL A 47 5.40 -5.07 2.60
C VAL A 47 5.72 -4.09 3.72
N GLU A 48 5.01 -4.19 4.84
CA GLU A 48 5.36 -3.36 5.99
C GLU A 48 6.68 -3.80 6.59
N ARG A 49 6.88 -5.11 6.71
CA ARG A 49 8.13 -5.63 7.25
C ARG A 49 9.30 -5.23 6.38
N ASP A 50 9.07 -5.17 5.06
CA ASP A 50 10.13 -4.81 4.15
C ASP A 50 10.32 -3.29 4.05
N GLY A 51 9.50 -2.53 4.74
CA GLY A 51 9.68 -1.09 4.78
C GLY A 51 9.00 -0.32 3.68
N TYR A 52 8.09 -0.94 2.93
CA TYR A 52 7.43 -0.26 1.83
C TYR A 52 6.12 0.39 2.20
N VAL A 53 5.56 0.07 3.35
CA VAL A 53 4.39 0.76 3.85
C VAL A 53 4.56 0.97 5.34
N ARG A 54 3.80 1.90 5.87
CA ARG A 54 3.76 2.09 7.31
C ARG A 54 2.33 2.31 7.73
N ARG A 55 2.03 1.94 8.97
CA ARG A 55 0.72 2.07 9.54
C ARG A 55 0.64 3.30 10.41
N SER A 56 -0.53 3.88 10.46
CA SER A 56 -0.79 4.90 11.45
C SER A 56 -2.26 4.82 11.81
N THR A 57 -2.61 5.46 12.92
CA THR A 57 -3.97 5.46 13.38
C THR A 57 -4.55 6.83 13.14
N VAL A 58 -5.72 6.87 12.51
CA VAL A 58 -6.42 8.11 12.27
C VAL A 58 -7.71 8.06 13.05
N ARG A 59 -7.97 9.10 13.80
CA ARG A 59 -9.16 9.15 14.62
C ARG A 59 -10.23 9.94 13.88
N GLU A 60 -11.06 9.23 13.16
CA GLU A 60 -12.12 9.88 12.40
C GLU A 60 -13.38 10.04 13.20
N LYS A 61 -13.62 9.14 14.13
CA LYS A 61 -14.78 9.21 14.97
C LYS A 61 -14.38 9.03 16.41
N PRO A 62 -15.06 9.68 17.34
CA PRO A 62 -14.70 9.53 18.74
C PRO A 62 -14.70 8.07 19.16
N GLY A 63 -13.63 7.65 19.79
CA GLY A 63 -13.53 6.32 20.34
C GLY A 63 -13.32 5.21 19.35
N ARG A 64 -13.16 5.52 18.07
CA ARG A 64 -13.01 4.47 17.09
C ARG A 64 -11.90 4.80 16.10
N PRO A 65 -10.65 4.61 16.50
CA PRO A 65 -9.55 4.89 15.58
C PRO A 65 -9.54 3.92 14.41
N ALA A 66 -9.17 4.43 13.25
CA ALA A 66 -9.05 3.62 12.06
C ALA A 66 -7.59 3.45 11.72
N LEU A 67 -7.22 2.25 11.33
CA LEU A 67 -5.85 1.96 10.96
C LEU A 67 -5.69 2.19 9.47
N VAL A 68 -4.74 3.04 9.10
CA VAL A 68 -4.50 3.33 7.69
C VAL A 68 -3.06 2.99 7.33
N TYR A 69 -2.86 2.69 6.07
CA TYR A 69 -1.56 2.36 5.54
C TYR A 69 -1.18 3.39 4.49
N ALA A 70 0.10 3.73 4.44
CA ALA A 70 0.60 4.71 3.48
C ALA A 70 2.03 4.36 3.12
N LEU A 71 2.52 4.94 2.04
CA LEU A 71 3.89 4.71 1.63
C LEU A 71 4.81 5.68 2.36
N PRO A 72 5.88 5.19 2.97
CA PRO A 72 6.89 6.09 3.50
C PRO A 72 7.74 6.63 2.37
N PRO A 73 8.51 7.69 2.60
CA PRO A 73 9.33 8.29 1.55
C PRO A 73 10.24 7.29 0.85
N LYS A 74 10.77 6.32 1.59
CA LYS A 74 11.69 5.39 0.98
C LYS A 74 11.03 4.54 -0.09
N ALA A 75 9.73 4.35 -0.04
CA ALA A 75 9.05 3.52 -1.02
C ALA A 75 9.00 4.19 -2.39
N GLU A 76 9.25 5.47 -2.46
CA GLU A 76 9.26 6.14 -3.75
C GLU A 76 10.31 5.54 -4.68
N ASP A 77 11.35 4.97 -4.12
CA ASP A 77 12.43 4.45 -4.94
C ASP A 77 12.04 3.24 -5.77
N ILE A 78 10.96 2.57 -5.42
CA ILE A 78 10.56 1.40 -6.17
C ILE A 78 9.66 1.73 -7.34
N PHE A 79 9.23 2.98 -7.47
CA PHE A 79 8.38 3.38 -8.57
C PHE A 79 9.21 4.04 -9.65
N PRO A 80 8.82 3.86 -10.92
CA PRO A 80 9.55 4.52 -12.00
C PRO A 80 9.48 6.01 -11.84
N LYS A 81 10.58 6.66 -12.09
CA LYS A 81 10.63 8.10 -12.01
C LYS A 81 10.56 8.68 -13.40
N ARG A 82 9.35 8.94 -13.82
CA ARG A 82 9.12 9.36 -15.17
C ARG A 82 8.56 10.74 -15.26
N TYR A 83 8.75 11.51 -14.27
CA TYR A 83 8.20 12.83 -14.33
C TYR A 83 8.91 13.68 -15.31
N ASP A 84 10.04 13.25 -15.66
CA ASP A 84 10.76 13.99 -16.63
C ASP A 84 10.02 14.08 -17.90
N LEU A 85 9.01 13.30 -18.02
CA LEU A 85 8.28 13.37 -19.19
C LEU A 85 7.42 14.52 -19.23
N LEU A 86 7.36 15.10 -18.43
CA LEU A 86 6.56 16.12 -18.47
C LEU A 86 6.64 17.04 -19.21
#